data_ede58259ec9476bb3b76c9cc1b70b737
#
_entry.id   ede58259ec9476bb3b76c9cc1b70b737
#
_cell.length_a   1.000
_cell.length_b   1.000
_cell.length_c   1.000
_cell.angle_alpha   90.00
_cell.angle_beta   90.00
_cell.angle_gamma   90.00
#
_symmetry.space_group_name_H-M   'P 1'
#
loop_
_entity.id
_entity.type
_entity.pdbx_description
1 polymer ?
#
loop_
_entity_poly.entity_id
_entity_poly.type
_entity_poly.pdbx_seq_one_letter_code
_entity_poly.pdbx_strand_id
1 'polypeptide(L)'
;ERHIGNPPKIKRKERVPFSNEIYDFSGIYGGQEYEERQLTYVFNVKDYDKINLSMKRVEVLNWLVPVNKKTKLFDDYIPGYYFLAEVEDAPDFDELRFRGSLTVTFIAYPFKISELKEGHDLWDPFNFLLDYAQTTEFTVNGTKEITLYNPGASILRPKIIASNAMTITKGNTTFNVPAGESKSHDFILRQGENKMTIKGNGTIEFLFHKELI
;
A
#
# COMPACT_ATOMS: atom_id res chain seq x y z
N GLU A 1 -18.78 14.58 3.54
CA GLU A 1 -17.88 14.46 4.69
C GLU A 1 -17.05 13.22 4.55
N ARG A 2 -15.80 13.26 5.02
CA ARG A 2 -14.91 12.10 4.99
C ARG A 2 -14.10 11.98 6.29
N HIS A 3 -13.82 10.75 6.68
CA HIS A 3 -12.93 10.43 7.78
C HIS A 3 -11.95 9.35 7.33
N ILE A 4 -10.66 9.71 7.28
CA ILE A 4 -9.57 8.80 6.94
C ILE A 4 -8.92 8.32 8.24
N GLY A 5 -9.31 7.14 8.70
CA GLY A 5 -8.73 6.53 9.90
C GLY A 5 -7.23 6.21 9.72
N ASN A 6 -6.45 6.29 10.78
CA ASN A 6 -5.07 5.83 10.78
C ASN A 6 -5.01 4.34 11.09
N PRO A 7 -4.08 3.57 10.48
CA PRO A 7 -3.97 2.15 10.76
C PRO A 7 -3.46 1.91 12.20
N PRO A 8 -4.14 1.08 12.99
CA PRO A 8 -3.68 0.72 14.32
C PRO A 8 -2.40 -0.12 14.23
N LYS A 9 -1.54 0.02 15.25
CA LYS A 9 -0.35 -0.85 15.37
C LYS A 9 -0.75 -2.18 15.99
N ILE A 10 -0.33 -3.29 15.36
CA ILE A 10 -0.44 -4.61 15.97
C ILE A 10 0.60 -4.70 17.08
N LYS A 11 0.13 -4.90 18.31
CA LYS A 11 0.97 -5.04 19.49
C LYS A 11 0.89 -6.44 20.07
N ARG A 12 2.05 -7.11 20.20
CA ARG A 12 2.19 -8.44 20.81
C ARG A 12 2.95 -8.29 22.12
N LYS A 13 2.21 -8.12 23.22
CA LYS A 13 2.76 -7.87 24.54
C LYS A 13 2.43 -9.01 25.48
N GLU A 14 3.44 -9.50 26.18
CA GLU A 14 3.30 -10.52 27.22
C GLU A 14 3.70 -9.95 28.57
N ARG A 15 2.87 -10.19 29.57
CA ARG A 15 3.13 -9.75 30.93
C ARG A 15 3.90 -10.84 31.69
N VAL A 16 4.98 -10.45 32.36
CA VAL A 16 5.71 -11.35 33.23
C VAL A 16 4.87 -11.65 34.47
N PRO A 17 4.61 -12.94 34.79
CA PRO A 17 3.89 -13.30 36.02
C PRO A 17 4.57 -12.72 37.27
N PHE A 18 3.76 -12.18 38.18
CA PHE A 18 4.22 -11.59 39.45
C PHE A 18 5.15 -10.36 39.30
N SER A 19 5.25 -9.77 38.15
CA SER A 19 6.03 -8.55 37.86
C SER A 19 5.16 -7.48 37.22
N ASN A 20 5.63 -6.23 37.29
CA ASN A 20 5.06 -5.10 36.50
C ASN A 20 5.68 -4.98 35.12
N GLU A 21 6.62 -5.84 34.77
CA GLU A 21 7.28 -5.83 33.48
C GLU A 21 6.39 -6.39 32.37
N ILE A 22 6.48 -5.78 31.21
CA ILE A 22 5.79 -6.17 29.99
C ILE A 22 6.82 -6.28 28.87
N TYR A 23 6.94 -7.47 28.29
CA TYR A 23 7.74 -7.66 27.07
C TYR A 23 6.93 -7.34 25.82
N ASP A 24 7.50 -6.54 24.95
CA ASP A 24 6.90 -6.18 23.63
C ASP A 24 7.63 -6.93 22.51
N PHE A 25 6.97 -7.95 21.98
CA PHE A 25 7.47 -8.78 20.88
C PHE A 25 7.02 -8.26 19.49
N SER A 26 6.37 -7.10 19.43
CA SER A 26 5.78 -6.58 18.19
C SER A 26 6.79 -6.35 17.06
N GLY A 27 8.06 -6.15 17.38
CA GLY A 27 9.14 -5.91 16.42
C GLY A 27 10.10 -7.07 16.18
N ILE A 28 9.84 -8.26 16.74
CA ILE A 28 10.80 -9.38 16.74
C ILE A 28 11.20 -9.85 15.33
N TYR A 29 10.31 -9.70 14.35
CA TYR A 29 10.54 -10.07 12.95
C TYR A 29 11.00 -8.88 12.07
N GLY A 30 11.38 -7.76 12.68
CA GLY A 30 12.10 -6.70 12.01
C GLY A 30 11.27 -5.54 11.47
N GLY A 31 10.03 -5.34 11.94
CA GLY A 31 9.21 -4.18 11.58
C GLY A 31 7.93 -4.10 12.38
N GLN A 32 7.34 -2.91 12.47
CA GLN A 32 6.03 -2.73 13.06
C GLN A 32 4.96 -3.18 12.06
N GLU A 33 4.08 -4.08 12.47
CA GLU A 33 2.90 -4.50 11.73
C GLU A 33 1.72 -3.58 12.06
N TYR A 34 0.81 -3.40 11.10
CA TYR A 34 -0.37 -2.57 11.23
C TYR A 34 -1.62 -3.34 10.85
N GLU A 35 -2.72 -3.08 11.54
CA GLU A 35 -4.04 -3.56 11.19
C GLU A 35 -4.62 -2.78 10.02
N GLU A 36 -5.67 -3.30 9.43
CA GLU A 36 -6.45 -2.61 8.42
C GLU A 36 -7.01 -1.29 8.97
N ARG A 37 -7.19 -0.33 8.07
CA ARG A 37 -7.72 0.99 8.42
C ARG A 37 -9.14 1.16 7.92
N GLN A 38 -9.92 1.95 8.62
CA GLN A 38 -11.26 2.33 8.19
C GLN A 38 -11.24 3.67 7.48
N LEU A 39 -11.97 3.74 6.37
CA LEU A 39 -12.18 4.94 5.58
C LEU A 39 -13.69 5.17 5.49
N THR A 40 -14.20 6.22 6.13
CA THR A 40 -15.62 6.52 6.13
C THR A 40 -15.92 7.73 5.27
N TYR A 41 -16.83 7.56 4.33
CA TYR A 41 -17.32 8.62 3.45
C TYR A 41 -18.83 8.81 3.63
N VAL A 42 -19.24 10.06 3.76
CA VAL A 42 -20.65 10.44 3.84
C VAL A 42 -21.01 11.22 2.59
N PHE A 43 -21.93 10.68 1.81
CA PHE A 43 -22.41 11.25 0.56
C PHE A 43 -23.83 11.77 0.72
N ASN A 44 -24.07 12.99 0.26
CA ASN A 44 -25.42 13.53 0.18
C ASN A 44 -26.05 13.07 -1.14
N VAL A 45 -27.09 12.26 -1.05
CA VAL A 45 -27.90 11.84 -2.19
C VAL A 45 -29.17 12.70 -2.21
N LYS A 46 -29.43 13.35 -3.34
CA LYS A 46 -30.57 14.24 -3.50
C LYS A 46 -31.41 13.84 -4.71
N ASP A 47 -32.72 13.77 -4.52
CA ASP A 47 -33.68 13.67 -5.60
C ASP A 47 -34.97 14.44 -5.23
N TYR A 48 -35.69 14.91 -6.22
CA TYR A 48 -36.97 15.60 -6.02
C TYR A 48 -38.15 14.62 -5.88
N ASP A 49 -37.94 13.36 -6.24
CA ASP A 49 -38.90 12.28 -6.11
C ASP A 49 -38.39 11.21 -5.15
N LYS A 50 -39.25 10.83 -4.20
CA LYS A 50 -38.95 9.83 -3.19
C LYS A 50 -38.71 8.42 -3.80
N ILE A 51 -39.44 8.09 -4.87
CA ILE A 51 -39.28 6.82 -5.57
C ILE A 51 -37.90 6.76 -6.22
N ASN A 52 -37.52 7.82 -6.93
CA ASN A 52 -36.20 7.93 -7.55
C ASN A 52 -35.06 7.89 -6.52
N LEU A 53 -35.23 8.52 -5.37
CA LEU A 53 -34.26 8.47 -4.27
C LEU A 53 -34.05 7.01 -3.79
N SER A 54 -35.13 6.27 -3.63
CA SER A 54 -35.08 4.84 -3.26
C SER A 54 -34.39 4.00 -4.33
N MET A 55 -34.66 4.26 -5.62
CA MET A 55 -34.01 3.57 -6.72
C MET A 55 -32.51 3.84 -6.77
N LYS A 56 -32.09 5.08 -6.57
CA LYS A 56 -30.66 5.44 -6.48
C LYS A 56 -29.96 4.74 -5.32
N ARG A 57 -30.63 4.63 -4.17
CA ARG A 57 -30.11 3.84 -3.04
C ARG A 57 -29.83 2.39 -3.47
N VAL A 58 -30.78 1.73 -4.12
CA VAL A 58 -30.62 0.33 -4.57
C VAL A 58 -29.47 0.22 -5.57
N GLU A 59 -29.40 1.15 -6.53
CA GLU A 59 -28.33 1.18 -7.53
C GLU A 59 -26.93 1.28 -6.89
N VAL A 60 -26.75 2.23 -5.97
CA VAL A 60 -25.47 2.42 -5.27
C VAL A 60 -25.10 1.22 -4.42
N LEU A 61 -26.05 0.63 -3.69
CA LEU A 61 -25.81 -0.56 -2.90
C LEU A 61 -25.43 -1.77 -3.77
N ASN A 62 -26.12 -1.96 -4.89
CA ASN A 62 -25.80 -3.04 -5.84
C ASN A 62 -24.43 -2.86 -6.51
N TRP A 63 -23.93 -1.64 -6.61
CA TRP A 63 -22.60 -1.36 -7.12
C TRP A 63 -21.51 -1.59 -6.06
N LEU A 64 -21.72 -1.20 -4.81
CA LEU A 64 -20.71 -1.22 -3.76
C LEU A 64 -20.59 -2.57 -3.05
N VAL A 65 -21.73 -3.17 -2.68
CA VAL A 65 -21.75 -4.33 -1.76
C VAL A 65 -21.28 -5.65 -2.41
N PRO A 66 -21.55 -5.94 -3.70
CA PRO A 66 -21.15 -7.23 -4.28
C PRO A 66 -19.65 -7.39 -4.53
N VAL A 67 -18.85 -6.38 -4.28
CA VAL A 67 -17.39 -6.43 -4.46
C VAL A 67 -16.78 -7.29 -3.34
N ASN A 68 -16.21 -8.43 -3.69
CA ASN A 68 -15.70 -9.44 -2.76
C ASN A 68 -14.17 -9.43 -2.60
N LYS A 69 -13.51 -8.35 -2.98
CA LYS A 69 -12.06 -8.16 -2.85
C LYS A 69 -11.71 -6.69 -2.80
N LYS A 70 -10.60 -6.38 -2.15
CA LYS A 70 -10.07 -5.01 -2.14
C LYS A 70 -9.73 -4.52 -3.54
N THR A 71 -10.26 -3.37 -3.89
CA THR A 71 -10.03 -2.67 -5.16
C THR A 71 -9.38 -1.31 -4.89
N LYS A 72 -8.90 -0.67 -5.94
CA LYS A 72 -8.31 0.67 -5.81
C LYS A 72 -9.39 1.69 -5.52
N LEU A 73 -9.27 2.36 -4.39
CA LEU A 73 -10.08 3.51 -3.99
C LEU A 73 -9.23 4.77 -4.08
N PHE A 74 -9.62 5.67 -4.96
CA PHE A 74 -8.98 6.98 -5.13
C PHE A 74 -9.74 8.04 -4.35
N ASP A 75 -9.00 8.97 -3.75
CA ASP A 75 -9.55 10.13 -3.05
C ASP A 75 -8.95 11.40 -3.66
N ASP A 76 -9.78 12.28 -4.23
CA ASP A 76 -9.37 13.51 -4.93
C ASP A 76 -8.55 14.46 -4.04
N TYR A 77 -8.67 14.34 -2.73
CA TYR A 77 -7.88 15.13 -1.79
C TYR A 77 -6.53 14.49 -1.41
N ILE A 78 -6.26 13.28 -1.93
CA ILE A 78 -4.98 12.58 -1.76
C ILE A 78 -4.47 12.19 -3.15
N PRO A 79 -4.16 13.17 -4.01
CA PRO A 79 -3.77 12.90 -5.38
C PRO A 79 -2.47 12.09 -5.44
N GLY A 80 -2.36 11.22 -6.45
CA GLY A 80 -1.19 10.37 -6.69
C GLY A 80 -1.11 9.12 -5.81
N TYR A 81 -2.13 8.86 -4.98
CA TYR A 81 -2.23 7.67 -4.13
C TYR A 81 -3.60 7.02 -4.24
N TYR A 82 -3.64 5.74 -3.94
CA TYR A 82 -4.88 4.98 -3.79
C TYR A 82 -4.81 4.10 -2.54
N PHE A 83 -5.98 3.73 -2.05
CA PHE A 83 -6.16 2.70 -1.03
C PHE A 83 -6.62 1.40 -1.68
N LEU A 84 -6.15 0.26 -1.21
CA LEU A 84 -6.77 -1.03 -1.52
C LEU A 84 -7.85 -1.27 -0.49
N ALA A 85 -9.11 -1.11 -0.89
CA ALA A 85 -10.25 -1.07 0.01
C ALA A 85 -11.44 -1.87 -0.52
N GLU A 86 -12.28 -2.31 0.39
CA GLU A 86 -13.57 -2.95 0.12
C GLU A 86 -14.60 -2.48 1.14
N VAL A 87 -15.87 -2.62 0.81
CA VAL A 87 -16.97 -2.37 1.76
C VAL A 87 -17.23 -3.69 2.49
N GLU A 88 -16.98 -3.70 3.80
CA GLU A 88 -17.22 -4.88 4.64
C GLU A 88 -18.60 -4.83 5.30
N ASP A 89 -18.93 -3.68 5.88
CA ASP A 89 -20.22 -3.47 6.53
C ASP A 89 -21.25 -2.91 5.56
N ALA A 90 -22.53 -3.20 5.82
CA ALA A 90 -23.62 -2.64 5.04
C ALA A 90 -23.63 -1.11 5.16
N PRO A 91 -23.61 -0.38 4.02
CA PRO A 91 -23.70 1.07 4.04
C PRO A 91 -24.99 1.55 4.71
N ASP A 92 -24.89 2.55 5.54
CA ASP A 92 -26.04 3.17 6.20
C ASP A 92 -26.63 4.28 5.32
N PHE A 93 -27.96 4.30 5.20
CA PHE A 93 -28.68 5.29 4.42
C PHE A 93 -29.76 5.95 5.27
N ASP A 94 -29.48 7.14 5.75
CA ASP A 94 -30.43 7.97 6.49
C ASP A 94 -31.25 8.80 5.50
N GLU A 95 -32.57 8.51 5.43
CA GLU A 95 -33.50 9.09 4.48
C GLU A 95 -34.28 10.24 5.09
N LEU A 96 -34.10 11.44 4.56
CA LEU A 96 -34.94 12.60 4.77
C LEU A 96 -35.84 12.83 3.54
N ARG A 97 -36.86 13.66 3.67
CA ARG A 97 -37.97 13.83 2.70
C ARG A 97 -37.60 13.83 1.21
N PHE A 98 -36.52 14.53 0.78
CA PHE A 98 -36.04 14.65 -0.60
C PHE A 98 -34.51 14.53 -0.72
N ARG A 99 -33.87 14.03 0.31
CA ARG A 99 -32.44 13.82 0.36
C ARG A 99 -32.15 12.68 1.33
N GLY A 100 -31.08 11.99 1.06
CA GLY A 100 -30.54 10.99 1.96
C GLY A 100 -29.07 11.25 2.22
N SER A 101 -28.59 10.77 3.34
CA SER A 101 -27.17 10.69 3.66
C SER A 101 -26.75 9.24 3.59
N LEU A 102 -25.86 8.91 2.65
CA LEU A 102 -25.28 7.59 2.53
C LEU A 102 -23.92 7.58 3.21
N THR A 103 -23.80 6.81 4.27
CA THR A 103 -22.53 6.58 4.96
C THR A 103 -21.96 5.23 4.52
N VAL A 104 -20.77 5.25 3.96
CA VAL A 104 -20.05 4.06 3.50
C VAL A 104 -18.73 3.96 4.26
N THR A 105 -18.53 2.83 4.93
CA THR A 105 -17.26 2.50 5.59
C THR A 105 -16.53 1.44 4.78
N PHE A 106 -15.33 1.77 4.35
CA PHE A 106 -14.42 0.87 3.66
C PHE A 106 -13.37 0.36 4.64
N ILE A 107 -13.08 -0.91 4.58
CA ILE A 107 -11.90 -1.51 5.21
C ILE A 107 -10.79 -1.56 4.19
N ALA A 108 -9.66 -0.96 4.52
CA ALA A 108 -8.55 -0.76 3.60
C ALA A 108 -7.25 -1.34 4.15
N TYR A 109 -6.38 -1.73 3.21
CA TYR A 109 -4.98 -2.03 3.51
C TYR A 109 -4.35 -0.88 4.30
N PRO A 110 -3.48 -1.14 5.28
CA PRO A 110 -2.96 -0.12 6.20
C PRO A 110 -2.35 1.11 5.54
N PHE A 111 -1.72 0.93 4.38
CA PHE A 111 -0.96 1.98 3.71
C PHE A 111 -1.70 2.47 2.47
N LYS A 112 -1.57 3.77 2.18
CA LYS A 112 -1.85 4.31 0.86
C LYS A 112 -0.68 4.01 -0.06
N ILE A 113 -0.96 3.61 -1.29
CA ILE A 113 0.02 3.15 -2.27
C ILE A 113 0.15 4.22 -3.35
N SER A 114 1.38 4.57 -3.71
CA SER A 114 1.63 5.49 -4.82
C SER A 114 1.09 4.91 -6.13
N GLU A 115 0.43 5.73 -6.93
CA GLU A 115 -0.05 5.36 -8.25
C GLU A 115 1.12 5.14 -9.22
N LEU A 116 2.14 5.96 -9.12
CA LEU A 116 3.36 5.85 -9.91
C LEU A 116 4.36 4.91 -9.22
N LYS A 117 5.06 4.10 -10.05
CA LYS A 117 6.18 3.28 -9.59
C LYS A 117 7.34 4.17 -9.14
N GLU A 118 8.15 3.70 -8.21
CA GLU A 118 9.41 4.37 -7.89
C GLU A 118 10.35 4.39 -9.11
N GLY A 119 11.17 5.44 -9.20
CA GLY A 119 12.09 5.65 -10.32
C GLY A 119 11.44 6.16 -11.62
N HIS A 120 10.22 6.70 -11.56
CA HIS A 120 9.60 7.37 -12.72
C HIS A 120 10.23 8.76 -12.97
N ASP A 121 10.14 9.22 -14.23
CA ASP A 121 10.72 10.51 -14.68
C ASP A 121 9.73 11.68 -14.66
N LEU A 122 8.53 11.49 -14.11
CA LEU A 122 7.52 12.54 -14.05
C LEU A 122 7.79 13.49 -12.89
N TRP A 123 8.03 14.75 -13.19
CA TRP A 123 8.35 15.79 -12.20
C TRP A 123 7.13 16.53 -11.66
N ASP A 124 6.04 16.63 -12.42
CA ASP A 124 4.83 17.36 -11.99
C ASP A 124 4.22 16.81 -10.69
N PRO A 125 4.09 15.48 -10.49
CA PRO A 125 3.58 14.92 -9.24
C PRO A 125 4.66 14.76 -8.14
N PHE A 126 5.93 15.15 -8.40
CA PHE A 126 7.03 14.93 -7.45
C PHE A 126 6.89 15.79 -6.20
N ASN A 127 6.84 15.16 -5.04
CA ASN A 127 6.76 15.80 -3.74
C ASN A 127 8.11 15.74 -3.02
N PHE A 128 8.79 16.88 -2.91
CA PHE A 128 10.13 17.00 -2.29
C PHE A 128 10.20 16.54 -0.82
N LEU A 129 9.09 16.36 -0.13
CA LEU A 129 9.04 15.87 1.25
C LEU A 129 8.82 14.36 1.35
N LEU A 130 8.19 13.75 0.35
CA LEU A 130 7.72 12.37 0.40
C LEU A 130 8.35 11.47 -0.67
N ASP A 131 8.94 12.07 -1.71
CA ASP A 131 9.49 11.33 -2.84
C ASP A 131 11.01 11.30 -2.81
N TYR A 132 11.58 10.27 -3.41
CA TYR A 132 13.01 10.10 -3.56
C TYR A 132 13.35 9.90 -5.01
N ALA A 133 14.14 10.82 -5.58
CA ALA A 133 14.62 10.68 -6.95
C ALA A 133 15.66 9.56 -6.99
N GLN A 134 15.30 8.41 -7.56
CA GLN A 134 16.16 7.24 -7.68
C GLN A 134 15.97 6.52 -9.00
N THR A 135 17.02 5.83 -9.44
CA THR A 135 16.94 4.89 -10.55
C THR A 135 16.61 3.50 -10.01
N THR A 136 15.68 2.81 -10.65
CA THR A 136 15.29 1.43 -10.32
C THR A 136 15.70 0.43 -11.41
N GLU A 137 16.23 0.91 -12.54
CA GLU A 137 16.76 0.11 -13.64
C GLU A 137 18.27 0.27 -13.73
N PHE A 138 18.99 -0.84 -13.85
CA PHE A 138 20.46 -0.88 -13.85
C PHE A 138 20.99 -1.78 -14.93
N THR A 139 22.02 -1.30 -15.65
CA THR A 139 22.86 -2.16 -16.50
C THR A 139 24.01 -2.71 -15.67
N VAL A 140 24.16 -4.02 -15.68
CA VAL A 140 25.19 -4.76 -14.94
C VAL A 140 26.15 -5.44 -15.93
N ASN A 141 27.46 -5.24 -15.74
CA ASN A 141 28.54 -5.88 -16.46
C ASN A 141 29.50 -6.47 -15.42
N GLY A 142 29.34 -7.76 -15.14
CA GLY A 142 30.08 -8.47 -14.10
C GLY A 142 29.52 -8.22 -12.70
N THR A 143 29.94 -7.16 -12.04
CA THR A 143 29.51 -6.83 -10.67
C THR A 143 29.16 -5.35 -10.56
N LYS A 144 28.03 -5.05 -9.93
CA LYS A 144 27.58 -3.66 -9.67
C LYS A 144 26.99 -3.54 -8.27
N GLU A 145 27.42 -2.55 -7.52
CA GLU A 145 26.80 -2.15 -6.27
C GLU A 145 25.73 -1.11 -6.55
N ILE A 146 24.57 -1.30 -5.94
CA ILE A 146 23.44 -0.38 -6.04
C ILE A 146 22.84 -0.11 -4.67
N THR A 147 22.16 1.02 -4.57
CA THR A 147 21.36 1.37 -3.41
C THR A 147 19.95 1.70 -3.87
N LEU A 148 18.94 1.02 -3.30
CA LEU A 148 17.54 1.37 -3.46
C LEU A 148 17.04 1.99 -2.16
N TYR A 149 16.25 3.03 -2.28
CA TYR A 149 15.64 3.72 -1.15
C TYR A 149 14.15 3.42 -1.07
N ASN A 150 13.69 2.96 0.09
CA ASN A 150 12.27 2.82 0.39
C ASN A 150 11.82 3.97 1.29
N PRO A 151 11.16 5.02 0.75
CA PRO A 151 10.69 6.15 1.53
C PRO A 151 9.46 5.83 2.38
N GLY A 152 8.83 4.69 2.13
CA GLY A 152 7.59 4.26 2.78
C GLY A 152 7.79 3.67 4.16
N ALA A 153 6.68 3.51 4.89
CA ALA A 153 6.66 2.95 6.24
C ALA A 153 6.59 1.43 6.26
N SER A 154 6.22 0.80 5.14
CA SER A 154 6.08 -0.65 5.01
C SER A 154 7.37 -1.31 4.50
N ILE A 155 7.46 -2.62 4.73
CA ILE A 155 8.46 -3.47 4.08
C ILE A 155 7.94 -3.83 2.69
N LEU A 156 8.69 -3.43 1.65
CA LEU A 156 8.30 -3.69 0.26
C LEU A 156 8.94 -4.96 -0.29
N ARG A 157 8.22 -5.62 -1.19
CA ARG A 157 8.69 -6.79 -1.94
C ARG A 157 8.61 -6.46 -3.43
N PRO A 158 9.69 -5.93 -4.01
CA PRO A 158 9.68 -5.53 -5.42
C PRO A 158 9.52 -6.75 -6.33
N LYS A 159 8.87 -6.51 -7.46
CA LYS A 159 8.96 -7.38 -8.61
C LYS A 159 10.28 -7.07 -9.32
N ILE A 160 11.02 -8.10 -9.69
CA ILE A 160 12.32 -7.98 -10.35
C ILE A 160 12.19 -8.47 -11.79
N ILE A 161 12.63 -7.65 -12.73
CA ILE A 161 12.72 -8.02 -14.15
C ILE A 161 14.18 -8.00 -14.53
N ALA A 162 14.70 -9.14 -14.97
CA ALA A 162 16.09 -9.30 -15.38
C ALA A 162 16.17 -9.82 -16.82
N SER A 163 17.05 -9.23 -17.65
CA SER A 163 17.26 -9.70 -19.03
C SER A 163 17.94 -11.08 -19.10
N ASN A 164 18.78 -11.37 -18.12
CA ASN A 164 19.52 -12.61 -17.98
C ASN A 164 19.50 -13.07 -16.52
N ALA A 165 19.84 -14.32 -16.27
CA ALA A 165 20.01 -14.82 -14.91
C ALA A 165 21.13 -14.06 -14.18
N MET A 166 20.82 -13.57 -12.98
CA MET A 166 21.71 -12.77 -12.14
C MET A 166 21.62 -13.21 -10.68
N THR A 167 22.56 -12.78 -9.87
CA THR A 167 22.51 -12.95 -8.42
C THR A 167 22.52 -11.59 -7.72
N ILE A 168 21.72 -11.46 -6.67
CA ILE A 168 21.67 -10.27 -5.82
C ILE A 168 22.13 -10.69 -4.43
N THR A 169 23.19 -10.06 -3.92
CA THR A 169 23.63 -10.25 -2.54
C THR A 169 23.25 -9.03 -1.73
N LYS A 170 22.46 -9.24 -0.66
CA LYS A 170 22.02 -8.22 0.28
C LYS A 170 22.39 -8.66 1.69
N GLY A 171 23.32 -7.94 2.32
CA GLY A 171 23.92 -8.39 3.59
C GLY A 171 24.60 -9.76 3.40
N ASN A 172 24.17 -10.72 4.19
CA ASN A 172 24.72 -12.10 4.16
C ASN A 172 23.88 -13.05 3.28
N THR A 173 22.84 -12.58 2.61
CA THR A 173 21.94 -13.43 1.84
C THR A 173 22.11 -13.18 0.35
N THR A 174 22.22 -14.27 -0.42
CA THR A 174 22.28 -14.23 -1.89
C THR A 174 21.00 -14.81 -2.48
N PHE A 175 20.40 -14.05 -3.38
CA PHE A 175 19.19 -14.38 -4.11
C PHE A 175 19.51 -14.67 -5.56
N ASN A 176 19.05 -15.78 -6.09
CA ASN A 176 19.13 -16.11 -7.51
C ASN A 176 17.92 -15.51 -8.23
N VAL A 177 18.16 -14.68 -9.21
CA VAL A 177 17.14 -14.03 -10.04
C VAL A 177 17.22 -14.67 -11.44
N PRO A 178 16.18 -15.39 -11.87
CA PRO A 178 16.14 -15.95 -13.24
C PRO A 178 15.94 -14.82 -14.26
N ALA A 179 16.19 -15.13 -15.53
CA ALA A 179 15.81 -14.24 -16.62
C ALA A 179 14.28 -14.09 -16.68
N GLY A 180 13.81 -12.88 -17.00
CA GLY A 180 12.41 -12.53 -17.02
C GLY A 180 11.92 -11.94 -15.70
N GLU A 181 10.64 -12.11 -15.42
CA GLU A 181 9.96 -11.55 -14.26
C GLU A 181 10.00 -12.53 -13.08
N SER A 182 10.36 -12.03 -11.90
CA SER A 182 10.40 -12.81 -10.68
C SER A 182 9.96 -11.98 -9.47
N LYS A 183 9.42 -12.65 -8.46
CA LYS A 183 9.08 -12.06 -7.15
C LYS A 183 9.44 -13.06 -6.06
N SER A 184 10.22 -12.61 -5.08
CA SER A 184 10.58 -13.42 -3.91
C SER A 184 9.89 -12.88 -2.66
N HIS A 185 9.44 -13.77 -1.79
CA HIS A 185 8.89 -13.39 -0.49
C HIS A 185 10.00 -12.91 0.46
N ASP A 186 11.19 -13.45 0.32
CA ASP A 186 12.32 -13.18 1.23
C ASP A 186 13.15 -11.96 0.81
N PHE A 187 13.05 -11.56 -0.48
CA PHE A 187 13.70 -10.35 -0.96
C PHE A 187 12.87 -9.12 -0.59
N ILE A 188 13.30 -8.40 0.43
CA ILE A 188 12.60 -7.27 1.01
C ILE A 188 13.40 -5.99 0.93
N LEU A 189 12.73 -4.86 0.73
CA LEU A 189 13.26 -3.51 0.90
C LEU A 189 12.71 -2.95 2.23
N ARG A 190 13.59 -2.77 3.21
CA ARG A 190 13.26 -2.12 4.49
C ARG A 190 13.17 -0.61 4.28
N GLN A 191 12.49 0.08 5.18
CA GLN A 191 12.48 1.54 5.20
C GLN A 191 13.91 2.11 5.18
N GLY A 192 14.13 3.14 4.37
CA GLY A 192 15.43 3.78 4.18
C GLY A 192 16.30 3.09 3.14
N GLU A 193 17.60 3.16 3.30
CA GLU A 193 18.59 2.64 2.38
C GLU A 193 18.67 1.11 2.35
N ASN A 194 18.70 0.56 1.14
CA ASN A 194 18.87 -0.85 0.87
C ASN A 194 20.04 -1.05 -0.09
N LYS A 195 21.22 -1.30 0.47
CA LYS A 195 22.46 -1.57 -0.28
C LYS A 195 22.51 -3.03 -0.70
N MET A 196 22.90 -3.28 -1.95
CA MET A 196 23.05 -4.63 -2.48
C MET A 196 24.06 -4.69 -3.62
N THR A 197 24.61 -5.87 -3.84
CA THR A 197 25.54 -6.16 -4.92
C THR A 197 24.89 -7.10 -5.91
N ILE A 198 24.88 -6.73 -7.18
CA ILE A 198 24.36 -7.55 -8.28
C ILE A 198 25.52 -8.12 -9.08
N LYS A 199 25.47 -9.42 -9.39
CA LYS A 199 26.44 -10.10 -10.24
C LYS A 199 25.73 -10.74 -11.43
N GLY A 200 26.26 -10.50 -12.62
CA GLY A 200 25.72 -10.99 -13.88
C GLY A 200 25.99 -10.01 -15.02
N ASN A 201 25.36 -10.25 -16.17
CA ASN A 201 25.45 -9.35 -17.32
C ASN A 201 24.09 -9.13 -17.94
N GLY A 202 23.73 -7.86 -18.14
CA GLY A 202 22.46 -7.45 -18.73
C GLY A 202 21.80 -6.32 -17.95
N THR A 203 20.48 -6.18 -18.09
CA THR A 203 19.67 -5.18 -17.41
C THR A 203 18.83 -5.83 -16.31
N ILE A 204 18.63 -5.11 -15.21
CA ILE A 204 17.77 -5.51 -14.10
C ILE A 204 16.96 -4.30 -13.64
N GLU A 205 15.66 -4.49 -13.49
CA GLU A 205 14.72 -3.47 -13.00
C GLU A 205 14.00 -3.97 -11.74
N PHE A 206 13.85 -3.06 -10.77
CA PHE A 206 13.09 -3.29 -9.53
C PHE A 206 11.80 -2.50 -9.58
N LEU A 207 10.66 -3.18 -9.73
CA LEU A 207 9.34 -2.56 -9.77
C LEU A 207 8.70 -2.59 -8.39
N PHE A 208 8.50 -1.43 -7.81
CA PHE A 208 7.79 -1.25 -6.56
C PHE A 208 7.14 0.13 -6.48
N HIS A 209 6.14 0.24 -5.63
CA HIS A 209 5.44 1.49 -5.31
C HIS A 209 5.68 1.79 -3.84
N LYS A 210 5.86 3.06 -3.51
CA LYS A 210 5.98 3.44 -2.10
C LYS A 210 4.63 3.30 -1.39
N GLU A 211 4.69 2.93 -0.12
CA GLU A 211 3.54 2.75 0.75
C GLU A 211 3.68 3.68 1.95
N LEU A 212 2.74 4.62 2.12
CA LEU A 212 2.74 5.61 3.20
C LEU A 212 1.57 5.40 4.15
N ILE A 213 1.73 5.78 5.41
CA ILE A 213 0.64 5.80 6.40
C ILE A 213 -0.38 6.89 6.09
#